data_b2dc9dac05b3ab6e718fe3c24a515ffd
#
_entry.id   b2dc9dac05b3ab6e718fe3c24a515ffd
#
_cell.length_a   1.000
_cell.length_b   1.000
_cell.length_c   1.000
_cell.angle_alpha   90.00
_cell.angle_beta   90.00
_cell.angle_gamma   90.00
#
_symmetry.space_group_name_H-M   'P 1'
#
loop_
_entity.id
_entity.type
_entity.pdbx_description
1 polymer ?
#
loop_
_entity_poly.entity_id
_entity_poly.type
_entity_poly.pdbx_seq_one_letter_code
_entity_poly.pdbx_strand_id
1 'polypeptide(L)'
;GFWDALFEIASGFTTTGATIFGDVESLPRGLLFWRSFTHWAGGMGVLVLTSAILPSIDGRGAHLARAESPGPSFSKLRPRLGDSAKALYMIYAALTLVEYVFLRAFGMPVFDAVIHALGTAGTGGFSCRNTSVGAYGNPAFEIIIAVFMLLFGVNFAVYFRLLMRDVRGAGKNEELWVYTALIAVATLLIAANVTRVFGSFTTALRHAFFQTTSIMSTTGYSSADFELWPAFSKAVIAFLMFFGACAGST
;
A
#
# COMPACT_ATOMS: atom_id res chain seq x y z
N GLY A 1 7.37 -26.30 -6.91
CA GLY A 1 7.48 -26.65 -8.34
C GLY A 1 7.40 -25.43 -9.25
N PHE A 2 7.42 -25.63 -10.58
CA PHE A 2 7.36 -24.52 -11.54
C PHE A 2 6.09 -23.65 -11.37
N TRP A 3 4.95 -24.28 -11.22
CA TRP A 3 3.66 -23.60 -11.04
C TRP A 3 3.60 -22.79 -9.74
N ASP A 4 4.20 -23.31 -8.69
CA ASP A 4 4.28 -22.62 -7.40
C ASP A 4 5.13 -21.36 -7.51
N ALA A 5 6.29 -21.47 -8.18
CA ALA A 5 7.15 -20.33 -8.42
C ALA A 5 6.47 -19.29 -9.32
N LEU A 6 5.73 -19.72 -10.35
CA LEU A 6 4.97 -18.83 -11.22
C LEU A 6 3.87 -18.10 -10.45
N PHE A 7 3.14 -18.81 -9.56
CA PHE A 7 2.11 -18.21 -8.71
C PHE A 7 2.70 -17.12 -7.80
N GLU A 8 3.78 -17.44 -7.07
CA GLU A 8 4.44 -16.48 -6.17
C GLU A 8 4.96 -15.24 -6.91
N ILE A 9 5.57 -15.43 -8.09
CA ILE A 9 6.07 -14.33 -8.92
C ILE A 9 4.91 -13.48 -9.46
N ALA A 10 3.86 -14.12 -9.97
CA ALA A 10 2.67 -13.42 -10.45
C ALA A 10 2.01 -12.62 -9.32
N SER A 11 1.79 -13.26 -8.15
CA SER A 11 1.27 -12.59 -6.96
C SER A 11 2.16 -11.44 -6.51
N GLY A 12 3.49 -11.59 -6.63
CA GLY A 12 4.45 -10.54 -6.31
C GLY A 12 4.31 -9.33 -7.23
N PHE A 13 4.42 -9.51 -8.53
CA PHE A 13 4.37 -8.40 -9.50
C PHE A 13 2.99 -7.77 -9.67
N THR A 14 1.92 -8.53 -9.47
CA THR A 14 0.55 -7.98 -9.45
C THR A 14 0.16 -7.37 -8.11
N THR A 15 1.07 -7.39 -7.14
CA THR A 15 0.85 -6.88 -5.78
C THR A 15 -0.34 -7.52 -5.06
N THR A 16 -0.72 -8.73 -5.47
CA THR A 16 -1.87 -9.46 -4.90
C THR A 16 -1.60 -9.92 -3.46
N GLY A 17 -0.34 -10.29 -3.14
CA GLY A 17 0.04 -10.71 -1.79
C GLY A 17 -0.41 -12.12 -1.38
N ALA A 18 -1.07 -12.86 -2.27
CA ALA A 18 -1.42 -14.25 -2.02
C ALA A 18 -0.16 -15.15 -2.07
N THR A 19 -0.04 -16.09 -1.15
CA THR A 19 1.10 -17.00 -1.07
C THR A 19 0.66 -18.45 -0.88
N ILE A 20 1.45 -19.36 -1.46
CA ILE A 20 1.29 -20.80 -1.24
C ILE A 20 2.09 -21.29 -0.03
N PHE A 21 2.98 -20.45 0.53
CA PHE A 21 3.81 -20.85 1.67
C PHE A 21 2.99 -20.77 2.97
N GLY A 22 2.85 -21.91 3.65
CA GLY A 22 2.22 -21.96 4.98
C GLY A 22 3.14 -21.46 6.10
N ASP A 23 4.46 -21.49 5.88
CA ASP A 23 5.46 -20.98 6.81
C ASP A 23 6.51 -20.14 6.05
N VAL A 24 6.37 -18.82 6.14
CA VAL A 24 7.29 -17.87 5.49
C VAL A 24 8.59 -17.69 6.27
N GLU A 25 8.59 -17.95 7.57
CA GLU A 25 9.77 -17.77 8.43
C GLU A 25 10.86 -18.80 8.16
N SER A 26 10.50 -19.97 7.60
CA SER A 26 11.44 -20.99 7.17
C SER A 26 12.14 -20.67 5.84
N LEU A 27 11.67 -19.65 5.10
CA LEU A 27 12.21 -19.32 3.78
C LEU A 27 13.57 -18.62 3.87
N PRO A 28 14.47 -18.85 2.89
CA PRO A 28 15.73 -18.11 2.79
C PRO A 28 15.49 -16.59 2.68
N ARG A 29 16.31 -15.79 3.34
CA ARG A 29 16.21 -14.31 3.33
C ARG A 29 16.22 -13.73 1.92
N GLY A 30 16.97 -14.31 0.99
CA GLY A 30 17.00 -13.88 -0.40
C GLY A 30 15.64 -14.01 -1.09
N LEU A 31 14.90 -15.09 -0.81
CA LEU A 31 13.56 -15.30 -1.35
C LEU A 31 12.55 -14.33 -0.73
N LEU A 32 12.62 -14.09 0.59
CA LEU A 32 11.78 -13.10 1.26
C LEU A 32 12.01 -11.69 0.72
N PHE A 33 13.27 -11.32 0.49
CA PHE A 33 13.62 -10.04 -0.13
C PHE A 33 13.06 -9.95 -1.56
N TRP A 34 13.25 -11.00 -2.37
CA TRP A 34 12.75 -11.04 -3.74
C TRP A 34 11.23 -10.85 -3.82
N ARG A 35 10.48 -11.53 -2.96
CA ARG A 35 9.01 -11.40 -2.86
C ARG A 35 8.59 -9.95 -2.59
N SER A 36 9.17 -9.28 -1.59
CA SER A 36 8.84 -7.89 -1.30
C SER A 36 9.36 -6.91 -2.36
N PHE A 37 10.50 -7.22 -2.99
CA PHE A 37 11.01 -6.45 -4.11
C PHE A 37 10.09 -6.52 -5.34
N THR A 38 9.50 -7.69 -5.63
CA THR A 38 8.51 -7.80 -6.72
C THR A 38 7.26 -6.99 -6.44
N HIS A 39 6.78 -6.90 -5.18
CA HIS A 39 5.73 -5.96 -4.79
C HIS A 39 6.14 -4.51 -5.08
N TRP A 40 7.32 -4.11 -4.65
CA TRP A 40 7.82 -2.75 -4.87
C TRP A 40 7.95 -2.42 -6.36
N ALA A 41 8.46 -3.34 -7.15
CA ALA A 41 8.59 -3.18 -8.61
C ALA A 41 7.21 -3.18 -9.32
N GLY A 42 6.26 -3.95 -8.81
CA GLY A 42 4.89 -4.02 -9.33
C GLY A 42 4.02 -2.82 -8.96
N GLY A 43 4.21 -2.25 -7.76
CA GLY A 43 3.32 -1.24 -7.19
C GLY A 43 3.15 0.04 -8.00
N MET A 44 4.23 0.61 -8.53
CA MET A 44 4.12 1.72 -9.51
C MET A 44 3.89 1.23 -10.94
N GLY A 45 3.85 -0.05 -11.09
CA GLY A 45 3.43 -0.78 -12.27
C GLY A 45 4.33 -0.64 -13.47
N VAL A 46 4.16 -1.62 -14.30
CA VAL A 46 4.69 -1.69 -15.67
C VAL A 46 4.42 -0.39 -16.44
N LEU A 47 3.33 0.35 -16.12
CA LEU A 47 2.94 1.62 -16.75
C LEU A 47 3.94 2.75 -16.55
N VAL A 48 4.42 2.95 -15.32
CA VAL A 48 5.40 4.00 -15.03
C VAL A 48 6.75 3.60 -15.60
N LEU A 49 7.12 2.33 -15.50
CA LEU A 49 8.35 1.81 -16.05
C LEU A 49 8.35 1.88 -17.59
N THR A 50 7.27 1.44 -18.23
CA THR A 50 7.13 1.51 -19.69
C THR A 50 7.04 2.94 -20.20
N SER A 51 6.33 3.84 -19.51
CA SER A 51 6.28 5.25 -19.90
C SER A 51 7.61 5.99 -19.67
N ALA A 52 8.47 5.51 -18.76
CA ALA A 52 9.81 6.05 -18.53
C ALA A 52 10.87 5.51 -19.51
N ILE A 53 10.74 4.23 -19.92
CA ILE A 53 11.71 3.53 -20.78
C ILE A 53 11.37 3.69 -22.27
N LEU A 54 10.10 3.80 -22.64
CA LEU A 54 9.64 4.02 -24.02
C LEU A 54 9.40 5.52 -24.29
N PRO A 55 10.45 6.32 -24.52
CA PRO A 55 10.25 7.69 -24.96
C PRO A 55 9.70 7.64 -26.38
N SER A 56 8.45 8.01 -26.53
CA SER A 56 7.84 8.39 -27.81
C SER A 56 7.88 7.35 -28.94
N ILE A 57 7.19 6.25 -28.77
CA ILE A 57 6.61 5.60 -29.94
C ILE A 57 5.24 6.27 -30.17
N ASP A 58 5.25 7.31 -31.00
CA ASP A 58 4.11 7.97 -31.64
C ASP A 58 2.73 7.78 -30.99
N GLY A 59 2.41 8.54 -29.96
CA GLY A 59 1.03 8.68 -29.43
C GLY A 59 0.36 7.42 -28.89
N ARG A 60 0.88 6.23 -29.17
CA ARG A 60 0.29 4.94 -28.78
C ARG A 60 0.50 4.60 -27.31
N GLY A 61 1.59 5.04 -26.68
CA GLY A 61 1.83 4.85 -25.26
C GLY A 61 0.80 5.55 -24.36
N ALA A 62 0.25 6.67 -24.82
CA ALA A 62 -0.81 7.37 -24.10
C ALA A 62 -2.15 6.61 -24.08
N HIS A 63 -2.41 5.78 -25.11
CA HIS A 63 -3.62 4.97 -25.16
C HIS A 63 -3.56 3.73 -24.26
N LEU A 64 -2.37 3.11 -24.14
CA LEU A 64 -2.14 2.00 -23.21
C LEU A 64 -2.23 2.47 -21.74
N ALA A 65 -1.60 3.59 -21.41
CA ALA A 65 -1.68 4.19 -20.08
C ALA A 65 -3.12 4.57 -19.68
N ARG A 66 -3.95 4.99 -20.65
CA ARG A 66 -5.38 5.27 -20.41
C ARG A 66 -6.23 4.01 -20.21
N ALA A 67 -5.86 2.91 -20.85
CA ALA A 67 -6.62 1.66 -20.77
C ALA A 67 -6.48 0.97 -19.40
N GLU A 68 -5.30 1.11 -18.76
CA GLU A 68 -5.01 0.44 -17.49
C GLU A 68 -5.13 1.34 -16.25
N SER A 69 -5.18 2.66 -16.45
CA SER A 69 -5.38 3.62 -15.34
C SER A 69 -6.65 4.44 -15.57
N PRO A 70 -7.81 3.95 -15.16
CA PRO A 70 -9.07 4.68 -15.27
C PRO A 70 -9.10 5.84 -14.26
N GLY A 71 -8.68 7.02 -14.71
CA GLY A 71 -8.76 8.24 -13.90
C GLY A 71 -8.52 9.51 -14.72
N PRO A 72 -9.22 10.62 -14.42
CA PRO A 72 -9.13 11.87 -15.19
C PRO A 72 -7.82 12.64 -14.99
N SER A 73 -6.90 12.18 -14.14
CA SER A 73 -5.77 12.96 -13.63
C SER A 73 -4.52 12.94 -14.51
N PHE A 74 -4.31 11.89 -15.33
CA PHE A 74 -3.08 11.75 -16.12
C PHE A 74 -3.02 12.66 -17.34
N SER A 75 -4.15 13.15 -17.85
CA SER A 75 -4.21 13.98 -19.07
C SER A 75 -3.69 15.41 -18.89
N LYS A 76 -3.47 15.87 -17.64
CA LYS A 76 -3.03 17.24 -17.34
C LYS A 76 -1.57 17.33 -16.85
N LEU A 77 -0.88 16.19 -16.70
CA LEU A 77 0.51 16.13 -16.30
C LEU A 77 1.39 16.26 -17.55
N ARG A 78 2.01 17.37 -17.76
CA ARG A 78 3.06 17.78 -18.72
C ARG A 78 3.14 17.04 -20.08
N PRO A 79 3.62 17.71 -21.16
CA PRO A 79 3.66 17.16 -22.52
C PRO A 79 4.66 16.01 -22.74
N ARG A 80 5.49 15.66 -21.76
CA ARG A 80 6.42 14.54 -21.81
C ARG A 80 6.07 13.51 -20.74
N LEU A 81 5.37 12.44 -21.13
CA LEU A 81 5.00 11.31 -20.27
C LEU A 81 6.19 10.78 -19.43
N GLY A 82 7.39 10.71 -20.01
CA GLY A 82 8.59 10.24 -19.33
C GLY A 82 9.04 11.09 -18.14
N ASP A 83 8.90 12.42 -18.20
CA ASP A 83 9.30 13.30 -17.10
C ASP A 83 8.33 13.22 -15.91
N SER A 84 7.04 13.08 -16.21
CA SER A 84 6.02 12.88 -15.19
C SER A 84 6.17 11.53 -14.49
N ALA A 85 6.42 10.47 -15.24
CA ALA A 85 6.66 9.13 -14.71
C ALA A 85 7.89 9.09 -13.80
N LYS A 86 9.00 9.74 -14.19
CA LYS A 86 10.20 9.85 -13.36
C LYS A 86 9.93 10.56 -12.05
N ALA A 87 9.15 11.67 -12.07
CA ALA A 87 8.80 12.40 -10.87
C ALA A 87 7.95 11.54 -9.91
N LEU A 88 6.96 10.82 -10.42
CA LEU A 88 6.14 9.90 -9.63
C LEU A 88 6.97 8.78 -9.02
N TYR A 89 7.88 8.19 -9.81
CA TYR A 89 8.77 7.14 -9.32
C TYR A 89 9.74 7.65 -8.25
N MET A 90 10.25 8.88 -8.38
CA MET A 90 11.08 9.50 -7.34
C MET A 90 10.30 9.74 -6.05
N ILE A 91 9.04 10.19 -6.12
CA ILE A 91 8.17 10.34 -4.95
C ILE A 91 7.95 8.99 -4.29
N TYR A 92 7.65 7.96 -5.07
CA TYR A 92 7.47 6.59 -4.60
C TYR A 92 8.70 6.06 -3.86
N ALA A 93 9.87 6.16 -4.48
CA ALA A 93 11.13 5.74 -3.88
C ALA A 93 11.48 6.56 -2.61
N ALA A 94 11.22 7.86 -2.63
CA ALA A 94 11.44 8.72 -1.47
C ALA A 94 10.54 8.35 -0.30
N LEU A 95 9.25 8.12 -0.53
CA LEU A 95 8.31 7.65 0.50
C LEU A 95 8.72 6.28 1.07
N THR A 96 9.13 5.34 0.22
CA THR A 96 9.66 4.03 0.65
C THR A 96 10.88 4.19 1.56
N LEU A 97 11.81 5.07 1.18
CA LEU A 97 13.01 5.34 1.99
C LEU A 97 12.65 5.99 3.33
N VAL A 98 11.72 6.93 3.34
CA VAL A 98 11.25 7.58 4.57
C VAL A 98 10.60 6.57 5.51
N GLU A 99 9.75 5.69 5.02
CA GLU A 99 9.16 4.61 5.81
C GLU A 99 10.24 3.70 6.41
N TYR A 100 11.19 3.25 5.59
CA TYR A 100 12.32 2.46 6.06
C TYR A 100 13.07 3.15 7.20
N VAL A 101 13.37 4.46 7.06
CA VAL A 101 14.08 5.24 8.08
C VAL A 101 13.27 5.32 9.38
N PHE A 102 11.95 5.56 9.30
CA PHE A 102 11.08 5.56 10.49
C PHE A 102 11.06 4.18 11.17
N LEU A 103 10.85 3.10 10.45
CA LEU A 103 10.86 1.75 11.01
C LEU A 103 12.19 1.44 11.70
N ARG A 104 13.31 1.85 11.10
CA ARG A 104 14.66 1.71 11.70
C ARG A 104 14.83 2.56 12.95
N ALA A 105 14.38 3.80 12.93
CA ALA A 105 14.50 4.71 14.06
C ALA A 105 13.73 4.21 15.30
N PHE A 106 12.62 3.51 15.09
CA PHE A 106 11.84 2.89 16.17
C PHE A 106 12.31 1.47 16.54
N GLY A 107 13.41 0.97 15.95
CA GLY A 107 14.10 -0.25 16.39
C GLY A 107 13.78 -1.52 15.60
N MET A 108 13.07 -1.45 14.46
CA MET A 108 12.86 -2.64 13.63
C MET A 108 14.20 -3.14 13.05
N PRO A 109 14.47 -4.47 13.00
CA PRO A 109 15.66 -5.02 12.37
C PRO A 109 15.79 -4.54 10.91
N VAL A 110 17.04 -4.35 10.43
CA VAL A 110 17.33 -3.81 9.08
C VAL A 110 16.57 -4.58 8.00
N PHE A 111 16.68 -5.89 8.03
CA PHE A 111 16.06 -6.76 7.03
C PHE A 111 14.55 -6.65 7.05
N ASP A 112 13.93 -6.72 8.23
CA ASP A 112 12.48 -6.66 8.40
C ASP A 112 11.95 -5.28 7.97
N ALA A 113 12.67 -4.18 8.30
CA ALA A 113 12.31 -2.83 7.88
C ALA A 113 12.34 -2.66 6.35
N VAL A 114 13.32 -3.25 5.67
CA VAL A 114 13.38 -3.25 4.19
C VAL A 114 12.19 -4.01 3.62
N ILE A 115 11.93 -5.23 4.12
CA ILE A 115 10.81 -6.07 3.64
C ILE A 115 9.48 -5.34 3.77
N HIS A 116 9.21 -4.74 4.94
CA HIS A 116 7.93 -4.06 5.18
C HIS A 116 7.82 -2.75 4.39
N ALA A 117 8.89 -1.95 4.30
CA ALA A 117 8.86 -0.73 3.49
C ALA A 117 8.62 -1.02 2.00
N LEU A 118 9.23 -2.07 1.45
CA LEU A 118 8.98 -2.49 0.06
C LEU A 118 7.55 -3.03 -0.12
N GLY A 119 7.07 -3.83 0.82
CA GLY A 119 5.74 -4.41 0.77
C GLY A 119 4.62 -3.39 0.98
N THR A 120 4.82 -2.40 1.87
CA THR A 120 3.88 -1.28 2.07
C THR A 120 3.81 -0.41 0.83
N ALA A 121 4.98 -0.04 0.28
CA ALA A 121 5.04 0.82 -0.90
C ALA A 121 4.35 0.18 -2.11
N GLY A 122 4.57 -1.12 -2.32
CA GLY A 122 3.91 -1.87 -3.39
C GLY A 122 2.46 -2.26 -3.08
N THR A 123 1.94 -1.92 -1.90
CA THR A 123 0.59 -2.30 -1.43
C THR A 123 0.30 -3.80 -1.58
N GLY A 124 1.31 -4.66 -1.36
CA GLY A 124 1.18 -6.09 -1.63
C GLY A 124 1.13 -7.01 -0.40
N GLY A 125 1.59 -6.54 0.78
CA GLY A 125 1.38 -7.21 2.06
C GLY A 125 2.26 -8.44 2.34
N PHE A 126 3.23 -8.79 1.51
CA PHE A 126 4.18 -9.83 1.85
C PHE A 126 5.02 -9.43 3.07
N SER A 127 5.05 -10.32 4.06
CA SER A 127 5.83 -10.17 5.28
C SER A 127 6.89 -11.28 5.38
N CYS A 128 7.90 -11.04 6.22
CA CYS A 128 8.85 -12.05 6.66
C CYS A 128 8.39 -12.77 7.94
N ARG A 129 7.18 -12.48 8.42
CA ARG A 129 6.57 -13.11 9.61
C ARG A 129 5.24 -13.75 9.25
N ASN A 130 4.96 -14.93 9.84
CA ASN A 130 3.73 -15.69 9.60
C ASN A 130 2.48 -14.91 10.04
N THR A 131 2.56 -14.18 11.16
CA THR A 131 1.46 -13.34 11.66
C THR A 131 1.58 -11.89 11.24
N SER A 132 2.31 -11.64 10.14
CA SER A 132 2.49 -10.31 9.55
C SER A 132 3.07 -9.29 10.55
N VAL A 133 2.61 -8.04 10.55
CA VAL A 133 3.07 -6.98 11.46
C VAL A 133 2.72 -7.27 12.91
N GLY A 134 1.66 -8.02 13.17
CA GLY A 134 1.26 -8.45 14.51
C GLY A 134 2.34 -9.25 15.26
N ALA A 135 3.25 -9.94 14.54
CA ALA A 135 4.35 -10.69 15.14
C ALA A 135 5.28 -9.85 16.03
N TYR A 136 5.37 -8.56 15.77
CA TYR A 136 6.28 -7.68 16.52
C TYR A 136 5.71 -7.18 17.84
N GLY A 137 4.37 -7.16 18.01
CA GLY A 137 3.72 -6.64 19.21
C GLY A 137 4.08 -5.19 19.53
N ASN A 138 4.57 -4.42 18.57
CA ASN A 138 5.06 -3.06 18.76
C ASN A 138 4.09 -2.03 18.15
N PRO A 139 3.41 -1.23 19.00
CA PRO A 139 2.48 -0.20 18.53
C PRO A 139 3.07 0.81 17.56
N ALA A 140 4.37 1.14 17.69
CA ALA A 140 5.01 2.11 16.82
C ALA A 140 5.13 1.58 15.39
N PHE A 141 5.46 0.31 15.20
CA PHE A 141 5.54 -0.30 13.87
C PHE A 141 4.17 -0.33 13.21
N GLU A 142 3.13 -0.70 13.97
CA GLU A 142 1.77 -0.71 13.47
C GLU A 142 1.32 0.68 13.00
N ILE A 143 1.57 1.73 13.81
CA ILE A 143 1.18 3.09 13.44
C ILE A 143 1.96 3.59 12.23
N ILE A 144 3.28 3.37 12.18
CA ILE A 144 4.12 3.79 11.05
C ILE A 144 3.62 3.14 9.77
N ILE A 145 3.50 1.81 9.76
CA ILE A 145 3.05 1.07 8.57
C ILE A 145 1.64 1.50 8.16
N ALA A 146 0.69 1.67 9.11
CA ALA A 146 -0.66 2.12 8.81
C ALA A 146 -0.68 3.50 8.15
N VAL A 147 0.12 4.44 8.66
CA VAL A 147 0.23 5.78 8.06
C VAL A 147 0.82 5.71 6.65
N PHE A 148 1.84 4.88 6.43
CA PHE A 148 2.42 4.74 5.10
C PHE A 148 1.51 3.98 4.14
N MET A 149 0.75 2.96 4.58
CA MET A 149 -0.31 2.35 3.78
C MET A 149 -1.34 3.38 3.32
N LEU A 150 -1.77 4.28 4.23
CA LEU A 150 -2.65 5.39 3.86
C LEU A 150 -2.01 6.30 2.82
N LEU A 151 -0.75 6.68 2.99
CA LEU A 151 -0.03 7.56 2.05
C LEU A 151 0.14 6.91 0.67
N PHE A 152 0.52 5.66 0.59
CA PHE A 152 0.65 4.95 -0.69
C PHE A 152 -0.70 4.72 -1.37
N GLY A 153 -1.79 4.64 -0.62
CA GLY A 153 -3.15 4.57 -1.13
C GLY A 153 -3.70 5.90 -1.68
N VAL A 154 -3.00 7.02 -1.51
CA VAL A 154 -3.38 8.33 -2.07
C VAL A 154 -2.95 8.43 -3.54
N ASN A 155 -3.77 9.09 -4.36
CA ASN A 155 -3.43 9.39 -5.75
C ASN A 155 -2.10 10.17 -5.86
N PHE A 156 -1.12 9.62 -6.57
CA PHE A 156 0.21 10.21 -6.71
C PHE A 156 0.21 11.59 -7.42
N ALA A 157 -0.84 11.92 -8.17
CA ALA A 157 -1.00 13.26 -8.73
C ALA A 157 -1.14 14.34 -7.63
N VAL A 158 -1.64 13.98 -6.44
CA VAL A 158 -1.70 14.89 -5.29
C VAL A 158 -0.29 15.26 -4.83
N TYR A 159 0.60 14.28 -4.69
CA TYR A 159 2.01 14.53 -4.33
C TYR A 159 2.74 15.35 -5.38
N PHE A 160 2.49 15.08 -6.68
CA PHE A 160 3.07 15.88 -7.76
C PHE A 160 2.62 17.34 -7.69
N ARG A 161 1.33 17.61 -7.41
CA ARG A 161 0.82 18.99 -7.19
C ARG A 161 1.47 19.66 -5.99
N LEU A 162 1.65 18.91 -4.89
CA LEU A 162 2.34 19.43 -3.70
C LEU A 162 3.80 19.79 -4.02
N LEU A 163 4.51 18.96 -4.79
CA LEU A 163 5.87 19.25 -5.25
C LEU A 163 5.94 20.51 -6.11
N MET A 164 4.90 20.75 -6.94
CA MET A 164 4.75 21.97 -7.76
C MET A 164 4.21 23.18 -6.95
N ARG A 165 4.11 23.06 -5.62
CA ARG A 165 3.58 24.09 -4.69
C ARG A 165 2.11 24.48 -4.93
N ASP A 166 1.34 23.66 -5.65
CA ASP A 166 -0.11 23.84 -5.81
C ASP A 166 -0.88 23.15 -4.67
N VAL A 167 -0.73 23.69 -3.46
CA VAL A 167 -1.41 23.18 -2.26
C VAL A 167 -2.94 23.29 -2.38
N ARG A 168 -3.42 24.39 -3.03
CA ARG A 168 -4.86 24.59 -3.20
C ARG A 168 -5.48 23.57 -4.15
N GLY A 169 -4.80 23.23 -5.24
CA GLY A 169 -5.23 22.21 -6.17
C GLY A 169 -5.17 20.80 -5.57
N ALA A 170 -4.16 20.51 -4.75
CA ALA A 170 -4.05 19.26 -4.02
C ALA A 170 -5.20 19.10 -3.01
N GLY A 171 -5.54 20.14 -2.23
CA GLY A 171 -6.62 20.11 -1.24
C GLY A 171 -8.04 20.09 -1.81
N LYS A 172 -8.22 20.35 -3.11
CA LYS A 172 -9.51 20.25 -3.82
C LYS A 172 -9.77 18.87 -4.42
N ASN A 173 -8.91 17.90 -4.17
CA ASN A 173 -9.11 16.54 -4.66
C ASN A 173 -10.21 15.86 -3.83
N GLU A 174 -11.40 15.70 -4.42
CA GLU A 174 -12.57 15.08 -3.78
C GLU A 174 -12.28 13.61 -3.42
N GLU A 175 -11.54 12.89 -4.27
CA GLU A 175 -11.17 11.50 -4.05
C GLU A 175 -10.35 11.33 -2.76
N LEU A 176 -9.39 12.24 -2.50
CA LEU A 176 -8.61 12.24 -1.26
C LEU A 176 -9.50 12.40 -0.02
N TRP A 177 -10.47 13.31 -0.08
CA TRP A 177 -11.39 13.54 1.03
C TRP A 177 -12.32 12.35 1.28
N VAL A 178 -12.86 11.75 0.23
CA VAL A 178 -13.70 10.55 0.33
C VAL A 178 -12.90 9.38 0.90
N TYR A 179 -11.70 9.14 0.37
CA TYR A 179 -10.82 8.08 0.84
C TYR A 179 -10.49 8.22 2.33
N THR A 180 -10.03 9.40 2.76
CA THR A 180 -9.68 9.64 4.16
C THR A 180 -10.91 9.61 5.09
N ALA A 181 -12.06 10.11 4.63
CA ALA A 181 -13.31 10.06 5.39
C ALA A 181 -13.80 8.62 5.57
N LEU A 182 -13.76 7.79 4.53
CA LEU A 182 -14.12 6.37 4.63
C LEU A 182 -13.24 5.64 5.64
N ILE A 183 -11.93 5.83 5.58
CA ILE A 183 -10.98 5.25 6.54
C ILE A 183 -11.32 5.72 7.96
N ALA A 184 -11.52 7.02 8.18
CA ALA A 184 -11.80 7.57 9.50
C ALA A 184 -13.11 7.03 10.08
N VAL A 185 -14.19 7.04 9.29
CA VAL A 185 -15.50 6.52 9.72
C VAL A 185 -15.45 5.03 10.03
N ALA A 186 -14.89 4.23 9.13
CA ALA A 186 -14.76 2.79 9.32
C ALA A 186 -13.89 2.46 10.55
N THR A 187 -12.77 3.17 10.72
CA THR A 187 -11.90 3.02 11.91
C THR A 187 -12.67 3.26 13.20
N LEU A 188 -13.46 4.34 13.27
CA LEU A 188 -14.23 4.67 14.47
C LEU A 188 -15.34 3.64 14.74
N LEU A 189 -16.05 3.21 13.71
CA LEU A 189 -17.10 2.19 13.84
C LEU A 189 -16.54 0.85 14.32
N ILE A 190 -15.43 0.40 13.73
CA ILE A 190 -14.76 -0.84 14.14
C ILE A 190 -14.19 -0.67 15.55
N ALA A 191 -13.48 0.40 15.85
CA ALA A 191 -12.88 0.63 17.17
C ALA A 191 -13.93 0.59 18.28
N ALA A 192 -15.07 1.26 18.10
CA ALA A 192 -16.16 1.23 19.06
C ALA A 192 -16.70 -0.20 19.29
N ASN A 193 -16.81 -0.99 18.23
CA ASN A 193 -17.34 -2.35 18.27
C ASN A 193 -16.36 -3.36 18.91
N VAL A 194 -15.03 -3.24 18.62
CA VAL A 194 -14.01 -4.17 19.13
C VAL A 194 -13.39 -3.75 20.46
N THR A 195 -13.81 -2.63 21.06
CA THR A 195 -13.28 -2.14 22.36
C THR A 195 -13.39 -3.21 23.44
N ARG A 196 -14.47 -3.98 23.45
CA ARG A 196 -14.66 -5.06 24.42
C ARG A 196 -13.69 -6.23 24.22
N VAL A 197 -13.25 -6.46 22.99
CA VAL A 197 -12.30 -7.53 22.65
C VAL A 197 -10.91 -7.18 23.16
N PHE A 198 -10.50 -5.91 22.99
CA PHE A 198 -9.16 -5.45 23.37
C PHE A 198 -9.06 -4.86 24.79
N GLY A 199 -10.19 -4.68 25.48
CA GLY A 199 -10.24 -4.13 26.85
C GLY A 199 -9.89 -2.64 26.95
N SER A 200 -9.45 -1.98 25.84
CA SER A 200 -9.09 -0.56 25.80
C SER A 200 -9.46 0.04 24.44
N PHE A 201 -10.08 1.22 24.48
CA PHE A 201 -10.44 1.95 23.25
C PHE A 201 -9.22 2.35 22.44
N THR A 202 -8.11 2.74 23.09
CA THR A 202 -6.87 3.14 22.39
C THR A 202 -6.26 1.97 21.63
N THR A 203 -6.23 0.78 22.23
CA THR A 203 -5.77 -0.44 21.55
C THR A 203 -6.71 -0.84 20.42
N ALA A 204 -8.01 -0.80 20.66
CA ALA A 204 -9.03 -1.05 19.65
C ALA A 204 -8.92 -0.09 18.46
N LEU A 205 -8.72 1.21 18.73
CA LEU A 205 -8.55 2.25 17.70
C LEU A 205 -7.30 1.99 16.85
N ARG A 206 -6.19 1.60 17.47
CA ARG A 206 -4.94 1.28 16.75
C ARG A 206 -5.12 0.11 15.80
N HIS A 207 -5.66 -1.02 16.27
CA HIS A 207 -5.88 -2.19 15.41
C HIS A 207 -6.97 -1.94 14.37
N ALA A 208 -8.02 -1.19 14.72
CA ALA A 208 -9.04 -0.78 13.75
C ALA A 208 -8.46 0.11 12.65
N PHE A 209 -7.66 1.11 12.99
CA PHE A 209 -6.98 1.98 12.03
C PHE A 209 -6.03 1.19 11.12
N PHE A 210 -5.21 0.30 11.72
CA PHE A 210 -4.31 -0.56 10.97
C PHE A 210 -5.08 -1.41 9.94
N GLN A 211 -6.10 -2.13 10.41
CA GLN A 211 -6.84 -3.05 9.53
C GLN A 211 -7.65 -2.30 8.47
N THR A 212 -8.25 -1.16 8.81
CA THR A 212 -9.00 -0.32 7.85
C THR A 212 -8.08 0.22 6.76
N THR A 213 -6.91 0.75 7.12
CA THR A 213 -5.94 1.24 6.15
C THR A 213 -5.37 0.12 5.29
N SER A 214 -5.10 -1.04 5.89
CA SER A 214 -4.60 -2.21 5.18
C SER A 214 -5.57 -2.70 4.09
N ILE A 215 -6.87 -2.75 4.40
CA ILE A 215 -7.90 -3.16 3.43
C ILE A 215 -8.14 -2.08 2.38
N MET A 216 -8.30 -0.80 2.80
CA MET A 216 -8.56 0.29 1.87
C MET A 216 -7.41 0.57 0.92
N SER A 217 -6.16 0.41 1.37
CA SER A 217 -4.97 0.53 0.51
C SER A 217 -4.70 -0.73 -0.30
N THR A 218 -5.50 -1.78 -0.13
CA THR A 218 -5.30 -3.11 -0.73
C THR A 218 -3.97 -3.80 -0.33
N THR A 219 -3.30 -3.33 0.73
CA THR A 219 -2.00 -3.88 1.15
C THR A 219 -2.12 -5.28 1.75
N GLY A 220 -3.10 -5.52 2.63
CA GLY A 220 -3.32 -6.86 3.19
C GLY A 220 -2.46 -7.23 4.40
N TYR A 221 -1.68 -6.31 4.99
CA TYR A 221 -1.03 -6.56 6.28
C TYR A 221 -2.03 -6.73 7.42
N SER A 222 -1.65 -7.49 8.44
CA SER A 222 -2.45 -7.73 9.64
C SER A 222 -1.66 -7.38 10.92
N SER A 223 -2.32 -6.71 11.86
CA SER A 223 -1.78 -6.44 13.20
C SER A 223 -2.46 -7.29 14.28
N ALA A 224 -3.62 -7.86 13.98
CA ALA A 224 -4.39 -8.74 14.84
C ALA A 224 -5.27 -9.64 13.99
N ASP A 225 -5.66 -10.78 14.54
CA ASP A 225 -6.59 -11.70 13.88
C ASP A 225 -8.01 -11.14 13.90
N PHE A 226 -8.45 -10.60 12.77
CA PHE A 226 -9.78 -10.03 12.60
C PHE A 226 -10.89 -11.10 12.48
N GLU A 227 -10.55 -12.38 12.29
CA GLU A 227 -11.52 -13.46 12.33
C GLU A 227 -12.20 -13.58 13.70
N LEU A 228 -11.49 -13.19 14.76
CA LEU A 228 -12.00 -13.16 16.13
C LEU A 228 -12.87 -11.94 16.45
N TRP A 229 -13.01 -10.99 15.50
CA TRP A 229 -13.78 -9.78 15.72
C TRP A 229 -15.28 -10.01 15.59
N PRO A 230 -16.12 -9.17 16.22
CA PRO A 230 -17.57 -9.26 16.09
C PRO A 230 -18.04 -9.17 14.65
N ALA A 231 -19.17 -9.81 14.34
CA ALA A 231 -19.72 -9.89 12.99
C ALA A 231 -19.91 -8.52 12.31
N PHE A 232 -20.28 -7.48 13.07
CA PHE A 232 -20.41 -6.12 12.55
C PHE A 232 -19.07 -5.60 11.99
N SER A 233 -17.97 -5.74 12.75
CA SER A 233 -16.64 -5.30 12.29
C SER A 233 -16.17 -6.08 11.05
N LYS A 234 -16.43 -7.38 10.99
CA LYS A 234 -16.16 -8.20 9.80
C LYS A 234 -16.98 -7.75 8.60
N ALA A 235 -18.25 -7.40 8.80
CA ALA A 235 -19.09 -6.87 7.72
C ALA A 235 -18.59 -5.53 7.19
N VAL A 236 -18.13 -4.61 8.08
CA VAL A 236 -17.52 -3.34 7.67
C VAL A 236 -16.24 -3.59 6.85
N ILE A 237 -15.35 -4.49 7.31
CA ILE A 237 -14.13 -4.86 6.58
C ILE A 237 -14.49 -5.43 5.20
N ALA A 238 -15.44 -6.37 5.12
CA ALA A 238 -15.89 -6.95 3.87
C ALA A 238 -16.46 -5.89 2.91
N PHE A 239 -17.21 -4.92 3.44
CA PHE A 239 -17.72 -3.79 2.65
C PHE A 239 -16.57 -2.92 2.10
N LEU A 240 -15.54 -2.64 2.90
CA LEU A 240 -14.38 -1.85 2.45
C LEU A 240 -13.59 -2.52 1.31
N MET A 241 -13.59 -3.85 1.21
CA MET A 241 -12.91 -4.57 0.12
C MET A 241 -13.44 -4.20 -1.28
N PHE A 242 -14.67 -3.64 -1.38
CA PHE A 242 -15.23 -3.20 -2.66
C PHE A 242 -14.74 -1.81 -3.11
N PHE A 243 -14.10 -1.04 -2.25
CA PHE A 243 -13.71 0.34 -2.58
C PHE A 243 -12.27 0.49 -3.04
N GLY A 244 -11.32 -0.13 -2.41
CA GLY A 244 -9.90 -0.01 -2.76
C GLY A 244 -9.31 1.39 -2.54
N ALA A 245 -8.05 1.57 -2.97
CA ALA A 245 -7.30 2.82 -2.89
C ALA A 245 -7.72 3.84 -3.98
N CYS A 246 -7.16 5.05 -3.92
CA CYS A 246 -7.41 6.09 -4.91
C CYS A 246 -6.94 5.69 -6.32
N ALA A 247 -7.65 6.10 -7.35
CA ALA A 247 -7.22 5.89 -8.74
C ALA A 247 -5.88 6.61 -9.00
N GLY A 248 -4.86 5.86 -9.45
CA GLY A 248 -3.50 6.40 -9.62
C GLY A 248 -2.68 6.42 -8.32
N SER A 249 -3.04 5.61 -7.31
CA SER A 249 -2.18 5.14 -6.22
C SER A 249 -1.37 3.90 -6.66
N THR A 250 -0.59 3.35 -5.77
CA THR A 250 0.12 2.07 -6.01
C THR A 250 -0.76 0.89 -5.76
#